data_4e5502ad60c8b275e1287e08b1563ad5
#
_entry.id   4e5502ad60c8b275e1287e08b1563ad5
#
_cell.length_a   1.000
_cell.length_b   1.000
_cell.length_c   1.000
_cell.angle_alpha   90.00
_cell.angle_beta   90.00
_cell.angle_gamma   90.00
#
_symmetry.space_group_name_H-M   'P 1'
#
loop_
_entity.id
_entity.type
_entity.pdbx_description
1 polymer ?
#
loop_
_entity_poly.entity_id
_entity_poly.type
_entity_poly.pdbx_seq_one_letter_code
_entity_poly.pdbx_strand_id
1 'polypeptide(L)'
;MEQLGWEPLFGMFGVLAQIVSSLIALFYLHWSLLAISIIFGILMVLLPRIFNQKLENAGNICSRLQAEAVSQFKELLAGYDVLRSFGKKDRMVCGTETANEQMETPRYHLKVLKSAIGNGMGFLSVVFQVSVRLLAGILILMGILNLSVMVSVSTICSNVYNGLKQLVNLQLSLTSGKPYFEKLSNHSDTVSHDNKKCLPAFSRSISVENLSFSYGKKTVLNHASFSFEKGKKYALTGPSGCGKSTLLKILLGWLPDYTGCVCFDDIDIHTVATEQLQQQMSYIEQNVFLFNASIRENILLGEDFTEEQLRKAIHDSALENDLMSMPNGLDTLVGEGGCNISGGQKQRVAIARALIHNRSILLVDEGTSALDAQNADRVEKSLLANPNLTLILISHHLTPERKKQFDKVYELSTALNA
;
A
#
# COMPACT_ATOMS: atom_id res chain seq x y z
N MET A 1 -11.70 5.18 7.00
CA MET A 1 -10.97 5.95 8.03
C MET A 1 -11.88 6.77 8.94
N GLU A 2 -12.87 7.48 8.41
CA GLU A 2 -13.85 8.23 9.23
C GLU A 2 -14.52 7.36 10.29
N GLN A 3 -15.10 6.23 9.91
CA GLN A 3 -15.83 5.33 10.82
C GLN A 3 -14.94 4.64 11.89
N LEU A 4 -13.64 4.51 11.67
CA LEU A 4 -12.71 3.84 12.59
C LEU A 4 -11.85 4.80 13.42
N GLY A 5 -11.82 6.09 13.06
CA GLY A 5 -10.98 7.08 13.72
C GLY A 5 -11.75 8.26 14.30
N TRP A 6 -12.24 9.16 13.45
CA TRP A 6 -12.79 10.44 13.89
C TRP A 6 -14.17 10.32 14.54
N GLU A 7 -15.12 9.56 13.94
CA GLU A 7 -16.45 9.37 14.51
C GLU A 7 -16.44 8.80 15.94
N PRO A 8 -15.64 7.74 16.25
CA PRO A 8 -15.53 7.24 17.62
C PRO A 8 -15.00 8.27 18.60
N LEU A 9 -14.04 9.11 18.22
CA LEU A 9 -13.47 10.14 19.10
C LEU A 9 -14.49 11.21 19.46
N PHE A 10 -15.21 11.76 18.48
CA PHE A 10 -16.26 12.74 18.74
C PHE A 10 -17.44 12.14 19.53
N GLY A 11 -17.80 10.88 19.20
CA GLY A 11 -18.83 10.15 19.93
C GLY A 11 -18.50 9.99 21.43
N MET A 12 -17.21 9.78 21.77
CA MET A 12 -16.78 9.66 23.17
C MET A 12 -17.09 10.91 23.99
N PHE A 13 -16.90 12.12 23.46
CA PHE A 13 -17.19 13.35 24.19
C PHE A 13 -18.67 13.47 24.51
N GLY A 14 -19.56 13.19 23.58
CA GLY A 14 -21.01 13.24 23.81
C GLY A 14 -21.46 12.22 24.85
N VAL A 15 -20.93 11.01 24.77
CA VAL A 15 -21.25 9.95 25.73
C VAL A 15 -20.72 10.24 27.12
N LEU A 16 -19.49 10.78 27.24
CA LEU A 16 -18.96 11.22 28.53
C LEU A 16 -19.79 12.32 29.15
N ALA A 17 -20.21 13.33 28.38
CA ALA A 17 -21.09 14.38 28.86
C ALA A 17 -22.43 13.81 29.37
N GLN A 18 -23.02 12.83 28.64
CA GLN A 18 -24.25 12.13 29.06
C GLN A 18 -24.08 11.36 30.36
N ILE A 19 -22.96 10.64 30.54
CA ILE A 19 -22.70 9.91 31.78
C ILE A 19 -22.51 10.87 32.95
N VAL A 20 -21.69 11.92 32.78
CA VAL A 20 -21.42 12.90 33.84
C VAL A 20 -22.70 13.62 34.26
N SER A 21 -23.50 14.12 33.32
CA SER A 21 -24.77 14.78 33.62
C SER A 21 -25.76 13.85 34.35
N SER A 22 -25.81 12.57 33.97
CA SER A 22 -26.64 11.55 34.62
C SER A 22 -26.16 11.26 36.05
N LEU A 23 -24.86 11.16 36.30
CA LEU A 23 -24.31 10.96 37.65
C LEU A 23 -24.55 12.18 38.55
N ILE A 24 -24.44 13.40 38.04
CA ILE A 24 -24.79 14.62 38.75
C ILE A 24 -26.27 14.62 39.12
N ALA A 25 -27.16 14.25 38.22
CA ALA A 25 -28.59 14.16 38.49
C ALA A 25 -28.92 13.14 39.58
N LEU A 26 -28.25 11.96 39.57
CA LEU A 26 -28.41 10.96 40.63
C LEU A 26 -27.93 11.47 41.99
N PHE A 27 -26.84 12.23 42.03
CA PHE A 27 -26.33 12.86 43.25
C PHE A 27 -27.33 13.84 43.88
N TYR A 28 -27.96 14.69 43.03
CA TYR A 28 -29.01 15.63 43.47
C TYR A 28 -30.25 14.91 44.02
N LEU A 29 -30.58 13.72 43.51
CA LEU A 29 -31.70 12.95 44.02
C LEU A 29 -31.39 12.31 45.37
N HIS A 30 -30.29 11.54 45.47
CA HIS A 30 -29.81 10.97 46.70
C HIS A 30 -28.41 10.36 46.52
N TRP A 31 -27.49 10.59 47.44
CA TRP A 31 -26.08 10.14 47.36
C TRP A 31 -25.95 8.60 47.22
N SER A 32 -26.87 7.81 47.83
CA SER A 32 -26.84 6.33 47.72
C SER A 32 -27.13 5.78 46.34
N LEU A 33 -27.96 6.52 45.54
CA LEU A 33 -28.19 6.19 44.14
C LEU A 33 -26.93 6.41 43.29
N LEU A 34 -26.15 7.46 43.59
CA LEU A 34 -24.87 7.67 42.98
C LEU A 34 -23.88 6.57 43.35
N ALA A 35 -23.78 6.21 44.64
CA ALA A 35 -22.84 5.19 45.13
C ALA A 35 -23.05 3.83 44.44
N ILE A 36 -24.29 3.37 44.33
CA ILE A 36 -24.60 2.13 43.63
C ILE A 36 -24.30 2.21 42.16
N SER A 37 -24.54 3.36 41.51
CA SER A 37 -24.24 3.58 40.09
C SER A 37 -22.75 3.54 39.81
N ILE A 38 -21.92 4.07 40.69
CA ILE A 38 -20.45 4.01 40.58
C ILE A 38 -19.94 2.57 40.72
N ILE A 39 -20.44 1.82 41.70
CA ILE A 39 -20.05 0.42 41.92
C ILE A 39 -20.32 -0.42 40.67
N PHE A 40 -21.56 -0.35 40.14
CA PHE A 40 -21.90 -1.07 38.92
C PHE A 40 -21.17 -0.54 37.68
N GLY A 41 -20.89 0.78 37.61
CA GLY A 41 -20.09 1.38 36.54
C GLY A 41 -18.66 0.81 36.50
N ILE A 42 -18.01 0.70 37.67
CA ILE A 42 -16.69 0.07 37.80
C ILE A 42 -16.74 -1.39 37.35
N LEU A 43 -17.75 -2.14 37.80
CA LEU A 43 -17.90 -3.55 37.42
C LEU A 43 -18.11 -3.73 35.93
N MET A 44 -18.86 -2.83 35.29
CA MET A 44 -19.06 -2.83 33.83
C MET A 44 -17.78 -2.56 33.03
N VAL A 45 -16.91 -1.70 33.54
CA VAL A 45 -15.61 -1.39 32.87
C VAL A 45 -14.62 -2.53 33.08
N LEU A 46 -14.67 -3.20 34.24
CA LEU A 46 -13.76 -4.30 34.56
C LEU A 46 -14.10 -5.58 33.78
N LEU A 47 -15.38 -5.89 33.55
CA LEU A 47 -15.82 -7.10 32.88
C LEU A 47 -15.19 -7.30 31.49
N PRO A 48 -15.20 -6.34 30.57
CA PRO A 48 -14.51 -6.50 29.29
C PRO A 48 -13.00 -6.61 29.41
N ARG A 49 -12.38 -5.95 30.41
CA ARG A 49 -10.92 -6.01 30.61
C ARG A 49 -10.41 -7.40 30.92
N ILE A 50 -11.19 -8.22 31.61
CA ILE A 50 -10.84 -9.61 31.91
C ILE A 50 -10.70 -10.43 30.61
N PHE A 51 -11.45 -10.07 29.55
CA PHE A 51 -11.46 -10.78 28.26
C PHE A 51 -10.60 -10.11 27.18
N ASN A 52 -9.99 -8.94 27.46
CA ASN A 52 -9.24 -8.17 26.46
C ASN A 52 -8.18 -9.01 25.75
N GLN A 53 -7.37 -9.76 26.49
CA GLN A 53 -6.30 -10.58 25.93
C GLN A 53 -6.82 -11.68 25.00
N LYS A 54 -7.95 -12.33 25.38
CA LYS A 54 -8.59 -13.34 24.53
C LYS A 54 -9.19 -12.71 23.27
N LEU A 55 -9.77 -11.52 23.41
CA LEU A 55 -10.38 -10.79 22.30
C LEU A 55 -9.31 -10.28 21.31
N GLU A 56 -8.20 -9.78 21.81
CA GLU A 56 -7.06 -9.33 21.01
C GLU A 56 -6.44 -10.50 20.23
N ASN A 57 -6.18 -11.62 20.91
CA ASN A 57 -5.64 -12.81 20.26
C ASN A 57 -6.58 -13.35 19.17
N ALA A 58 -7.88 -13.43 19.45
CA ALA A 58 -8.88 -13.85 18.46
C ALA A 58 -8.98 -12.85 17.28
N GLY A 59 -8.86 -11.55 17.56
CA GLY A 59 -8.83 -10.50 16.56
C GLY A 59 -7.61 -10.60 15.62
N ASN A 60 -6.43 -10.82 16.18
CA ASN A 60 -5.18 -10.98 15.43
C ASN A 60 -5.21 -12.22 14.54
N ILE A 61 -5.70 -13.35 15.06
CA ILE A 61 -5.88 -14.59 14.28
C ILE A 61 -6.85 -14.35 13.13
N CYS A 62 -8.00 -13.72 13.40
CA CYS A 62 -9.01 -13.41 12.39
C CYS A 62 -8.44 -12.50 11.29
N SER A 63 -7.72 -11.43 11.65
CA SER A 63 -7.10 -10.50 10.69
C SER A 63 -6.04 -11.17 9.82
N ARG A 64 -5.21 -12.05 10.40
CA ARG A 64 -4.19 -12.79 9.66
C ARG A 64 -4.82 -13.75 8.65
N LEU A 65 -5.74 -14.59 9.09
CA LEU A 65 -6.40 -15.58 8.24
C LEU A 65 -7.27 -14.93 7.15
N GLN A 66 -7.85 -13.77 7.43
CA GLN A 66 -8.54 -12.97 6.41
C GLN A 66 -7.58 -12.46 5.34
N ALA A 67 -6.39 -12.00 5.70
CA ALA A 67 -5.38 -11.57 4.73
C ALA A 67 -4.86 -12.74 3.87
N GLU A 68 -4.65 -13.92 4.48
CA GLU A 68 -4.26 -15.15 3.78
C GLU A 68 -5.36 -15.60 2.80
N ALA A 69 -6.64 -15.59 3.21
CA ALA A 69 -7.77 -15.93 2.34
C ALA A 69 -7.90 -14.97 1.16
N VAL A 70 -7.74 -13.65 1.37
CA VAL A 70 -7.75 -12.66 0.28
C VAL A 70 -6.61 -12.92 -0.70
N SER A 71 -5.41 -13.30 -0.23
CA SER A 71 -4.28 -13.67 -1.09
C SER A 71 -4.60 -14.92 -1.92
N GLN A 72 -5.21 -15.95 -1.31
CA GLN A 72 -5.63 -17.16 -2.02
C GLN A 72 -6.71 -16.86 -3.07
N PHE A 73 -7.70 -16.02 -2.76
CA PHE A 73 -8.69 -15.59 -3.75
C PHE A 73 -8.04 -14.87 -4.95
N LYS A 74 -7.10 -13.96 -4.69
CA LYS A 74 -6.36 -13.27 -5.77
C LYS A 74 -5.59 -14.26 -6.65
N GLU A 75 -4.92 -15.26 -6.05
CA GLU A 75 -4.18 -16.29 -6.78
C GLU A 75 -5.11 -17.14 -7.64
N LEU A 76 -6.25 -17.61 -7.09
CA LEU A 76 -7.23 -18.40 -7.82
C LEU A 76 -7.85 -17.62 -8.97
N LEU A 77 -8.15 -16.33 -8.78
CA LEU A 77 -8.68 -15.45 -9.83
C LEU A 77 -7.63 -15.18 -10.92
N ALA A 78 -6.38 -14.89 -10.53
CA ALA A 78 -5.29 -14.70 -11.48
C ALA A 78 -4.99 -15.97 -12.29
N GLY A 79 -5.16 -17.14 -11.69
CA GLY A 79 -4.97 -18.46 -12.33
C GLY A 79 -6.21 -18.99 -13.07
N TYR A 80 -7.31 -18.24 -13.14
CA TYR A 80 -8.58 -18.72 -13.70
C TYR A 80 -8.46 -19.27 -15.13
N ASP A 81 -7.82 -18.52 -16.02
CA ASP A 81 -7.66 -18.93 -17.42
C ASP A 81 -6.81 -20.20 -17.56
N VAL A 82 -5.79 -20.36 -16.69
CA VAL A 82 -4.99 -21.57 -16.63
C VAL A 82 -5.86 -22.76 -16.19
N LEU A 83 -6.60 -22.64 -15.09
CA LEU A 83 -7.47 -23.69 -14.60
C LEU A 83 -8.55 -24.06 -15.63
N ARG A 84 -9.08 -23.07 -16.34
CA ARG A 84 -10.08 -23.25 -17.40
C ARG A 84 -9.50 -23.99 -18.61
N SER A 85 -8.30 -23.64 -19.06
CA SER A 85 -7.65 -24.26 -20.22
C SER A 85 -7.31 -25.73 -19.98
N PHE A 86 -7.02 -26.11 -18.72
CA PHE A 86 -6.78 -27.49 -18.33
C PHE A 86 -8.03 -28.24 -17.86
N GLY A 87 -9.24 -27.65 -17.96
CA GLY A 87 -10.49 -28.28 -17.56
C GLY A 87 -10.63 -28.51 -16.04
N LYS A 88 -9.85 -27.79 -15.20
CA LYS A 88 -9.77 -27.97 -13.74
C LYS A 88 -10.61 -26.94 -12.96
N LYS A 89 -11.82 -26.62 -13.42
CA LYS A 89 -12.71 -25.65 -12.75
C LYS A 89 -13.06 -26.05 -11.31
N ASP A 90 -13.20 -27.35 -11.04
CA ASP A 90 -13.52 -27.86 -9.70
C ASP A 90 -12.46 -27.47 -8.66
N ARG A 91 -11.18 -27.34 -9.08
CA ARG A 91 -10.10 -26.88 -8.19
C ARG A 91 -10.32 -25.42 -7.75
N MET A 92 -10.91 -24.60 -8.60
CA MET A 92 -11.24 -23.22 -8.23
C MET A 92 -12.36 -23.19 -7.19
N VAL A 93 -13.43 -23.99 -7.41
CA VAL A 93 -14.55 -24.08 -6.44
C VAL A 93 -14.06 -24.58 -5.10
N CYS A 94 -13.36 -25.71 -5.06
CA CYS A 94 -12.80 -26.26 -3.84
C CYS A 94 -11.82 -25.30 -3.13
N GLY A 95 -10.96 -24.61 -3.91
CA GLY A 95 -10.02 -23.63 -3.36
C GLY A 95 -10.72 -22.41 -2.75
N THR A 96 -11.80 -21.92 -3.38
CA THR A 96 -12.60 -20.81 -2.83
C THR A 96 -13.39 -21.22 -1.59
N GLU A 97 -13.95 -22.42 -1.57
CA GLU A 97 -14.64 -22.97 -0.38
C GLU A 97 -13.68 -23.10 0.79
N THR A 98 -12.49 -23.68 0.58
CA THR A 98 -11.46 -23.82 1.61
C THR A 98 -11.01 -22.47 2.17
N ALA A 99 -10.74 -21.50 1.30
CA ALA A 99 -10.36 -20.15 1.71
C ALA A 99 -11.47 -19.45 2.49
N ASN A 100 -12.73 -19.64 2.09
CA ASN A 100 -13.88 -19.10 2.78
C ASN A 100 -14.06 -19.71 4.18
N GLU A 101 -13.95 -21.03 4.30
CA GLU A 101 -14.03 -21.72 5.60
C GLU A 101 -12.93 -21.27 6.56
N GLN A 102 -11.70 -21.14 6.06
CA GLN A 102 -10.57 -20.64 6.85
C GLN A 102 -10.78 -19.20 7.34
N MET A 103 -11.49 -18.38 6.60
CA MET A 103 -11.84 -17.01 6.99
C MET A 103 -13.04 -16.96 7.95
N GLU A 104 -14.10 -17.71 7.68
CA GLU A 104 -15.35 -17.64 8.44
C GLU A 104 -15.26 -18.27 9.82
N THR A 105 -14.50 -19.35 10.00
CA THR A 105 -14.36 -20.04 11.30
C THR A 105 -13.78 -19.12 12.39
N PRO A 106 -12.64 -18.43 12.20
CA PRO A 106 -12.13 -17.49 13.19
C PRO A 106 -13.03 -16.27 13.40
N ARG A 107 -13.68 -15.80 12.32
CA ARG A 107 -14.66 -14.72 12.39
C ARG A 107 -15.84 -15.07 13.25
N TYR A 108 -16.36 -16.30 13.11
CA TYR A 108 -17.42 -16.81 13.94
C TYR A 108 -17.01 -16.89 15.42
N HIS A 109 -15.82 -17.44 15.74
CA HIS A 109 -15.30 -17.49 17.10
C HIS A 109 -15.15 -16.10 17.72
N LEU A 110 -14.61 -15.12 16.98
CA LEU A 110 -14.51 -13.74 17.43
C LEU A 110 -15.90 -13.13 17.69
N LYS A 111 -16.87 -13.39 16.79
CA LYS A 111 -18.27 -12.92 16.96
C LYS A 111 -18.94 -13.52 18.18
N VAL A 112 -18.78 -14.83 18.41
CA VAL A 112 -19.31 -15.51 19.59
C VAL A 112 -18.73 -14.93 20.88
N LEU A 113 -17.41 -14.71 20.92
CA LEU A 113 -16.75 -14.10 22.09
C LEU A 113 -17.26 -12.67 22.35
N LYS A 114 -17.34 -11.83 21.30
CA LYS A 114 -17.93 -10.48 21.40
C LYS A 114 -19.37 -10.51 21.89
N SER A 115 -20.18 -11.44 21.37
CA SER A 115 -21.58 -11.61 21.76
C SER A 115 -21.70 -12.06 23.21
N ALA A 116 -20.87 -12.99 23.66
CA ALA A 116 -20.88 -13.47 25.06
C ALA A 116 -20.54 -12.33 26.03
N ILE A 117 -19.55 -11.51 25.72
CA ILE A 117 -19.21 -10.31 26.52
C ILE A 117 -20.38 -9.33 26.52
N GLY A 118 -20.96 -9.04 25.35
CA GLY A 118 -22.10 -8.14 25.22
C GLY A 118 -23.33 -8.60 26.00
N ASN A 119 -23.63 -9.89 25.97
CA ASN A 119 -24.73 -10.47 26.74
C ASN A 119 -24.47 -10.44 28.25
N GLY A 120 -23.23 -10.72 28.69
CA GLY A 120 -22.81 -10.58 30.08
C GLY A 120 -23.00 -9.16 30.60
N MET A 121 -22.59 -8.17 29.81
CA MET A 121 -22.82 -6.72 30.10
C MET A 121 -24.33 -6.43 30.16
N GLY A 122 -25.12 -6.99 29.24
CA GLY A 122 -26.60 -6.84 29.25
C GLY A 122 -27.23 -7.36 30.52
N PHE A 123 -26.83 -8.56 30.96
CA PHE A 123 -27.29 -9.13 32.22
C PHE A 123 -26.92 -8.23 33.41
N LEU A 124 -25.67 -7.79 33.50
CA LEU A 124 -25.21 -6.91 34.58
C LEU A 124 -26.00 -5.57 34.59
N SER A 125 -26.39 -5.07 33.43
CA SER A 125 -27.29 -3.91 33.34
C SER A 125 -28.66 -4.13 33.94
N VAL A 126 -29.28 -5.26 33.64
CA VAL A 126 -30.61 -5.58 34.21
C VAL A 126 -30.51 -5.65 35.72
N VAL A 127 -29.48 -6.32 36.25
CA VAL A 127 -29.25 -6.40 37.71
C VAL A 127 -29.08 -5.01 38.33
N PHE A 128 -28.27 -4.14 37.67
CA PHE A 128 -28.09 -2.77 38.08
C PHE A 128 -29.43 -1.99 38.13
N GLN A 129 -30.17 -2.01 37.04
CA GLN A 129 -31.46 -1.31 36.96
C GLN A 129 -32.46 -1.77 38.02
N VAL A 130 -32.56 -3.07 38.27
CA VAL A 130 -33.43 -3.63 39.34
C VAL A 130 -32.94 -3.16 40.70
N SER A 131 -31.64 -3.23 40.99
CA SER A 131 -31.05 -2.82 42.25
C SER A 131 -31.32 -1.33 42.57
N VAL A 132 -31.15 -0.47 41.57
CA VAL A 132 -31.42 0.98 41.75
C VAL A 132 -32.91 1.26 41.95
N ARG A 133 -33.81 0.57 41.24
CA ARG A 133 -35.26 0.68 41.43
C ARG A 133 -35.69 0.26 42.80
N LEU A 134 -35.15 -0.86 43.32
CA LEU A 134 -35.42 -1.34 44.68
C LEU A 134 -34.94 -0.32 45.72
N LEU A 135 -33.73 0.20 45.57
CA LEU A 135 -33.20 1.24 46.46
C LEU A 135 -34.07 2.50 46.43
N ALA A 136 -34.46 2.98 45.23
CA ALA A 136 -35.32 4.12 45.08
C ALA A 136 -36.70 3.86 45.73
N GLY A 137 -37.28 2.67 45.59
CA GLY A 137 -38.51 2.24 46.26
C GLY A 137 -38.42 2.28 47.76
N ILE A 138 -37.32 1.81 48.36
CA ILE A 138 -37.05 1.88 49.79
C ILE A 138 -36.98 3.33 50.26
N LEU A 139 -36.28 4.21 49.52
CA LEU A 139 -36.19 5.63 49.87
C LEU A 139 -37.54 6.37 49.78
N ILE A 140 -38.41 5.94 48.87
CA ILE A 140 -39.79 6.47 48.78
C ILE A 140 -40.61 6.01 49.99
N LEU A 141 -40.54 4.72 50.38
CA LEU A 141 -41.21 4.21 51.53
C LEU A 141 -40.78 4.86 52.84
N MET A 142 -39.50 5.27 52.92
CA MET A 142 -38.96 6.06 54.02
C MET A 142 -39.36 7.51 54.00
N GLY A 143 -40.11 8.00 52.99
CA GLY A 143 -40.53 9.39 52.86
C GLY A 143 -39.45 10.35 52.42
N ILE A 144 -38.28 9.83 51.99
CA ILE A 144 -37.12 10.63 51.57
C ILE A 144 -37.30 11.16 50.11
N LEU A 145 -37.90 10.31 49.25
CA LEU A 145 -38.14 10.66 47.85
C LEU A 145 -39.64 10.61 47.50
N ASN A 146 -40.06 11.42 46.55
CA ASN A 146 -41.41 11.40 46.01
C ASN A 146 -41.60 10.28 44.99
N LEU A 147 -42.79 9.73 44.86
CA LEU A 147 -43.14 8.66 43.92
C LEU A 147 -42.86 9.01 42.46
N SER A 148 -43.02 10.30 42.09
CA SER A 148 -42.73 10.82 40.75
C SER A 148 -41.26 10.65 40.31
N VAL A 149 -40.33 10.52 41.26
CA VAL A 149 -38.89 10.39 41.02
C VAL A 149 -38.54 8.97 40.49
N MET A 150 -39.39 7.97 40.71
CA MET A 150 -39.13 6.61 40.31
C MET A 150 -38.95 6.40 38.79
N VAL A 151 -39.73 7.15 37.99
CA VAL A 151 -39.58 7.14 36.52
C VAL A 151 -38.29 7.82 36.09
N SER A 152 -37.98 8.98 36.68
CA SER A 152 -36.77 9.74 36.40
C SER A 152 -35.49 8.93 36.71
N VAL A 153 -35.43 8.29 37.88
CA VAL A 153 -34.34 7.42 38.29
C VAL A 153 -34.12 6.30 37.27
N SER A 154 -35.17 5.65 36.78
CA SER A 154 -35.06 4.58 35.77
C SER A 154 -34.46 5.08 34.48
N THR A 155 -34.85 6.23 33.99
CA THR A 155 -34.35 6.85 32.76
C THR A 155 -32.86 7.27 32.90
N ILE A 156 -32.54 7.94 34.02
CA ILE A 156 -31.16 8.37 34.31
C ILE A 156 -30.20 7.17 34.39
N CYS A 157 -30.61 6.10 35.08
CA CYS A 157 -29.81 4.86 35.18
C CYS A 157 -29.63 4.19 33.81
N SER A 158 -30.66 4.19 32.97
CA SER A 158 -30.55 3.67 31.60
C SER A 158 -29.56 4.50 30.78
N ASN A 159 -29.51 5.82 30.95
CA ASN A 159 -28.55 6.69 30.28
C ASN A 159 -27.11 6.41 30.71
N VAL A 160 -26.85 6.22 32.02
CA VAL A 160 -25.53 5.81 32.51
C VAL A 160 -25.08 4.50 31.89
N TYR A 161 -25.96 3.48 31.90
CA TYR A 161 -25.66 2.17 31.35
C TYR A 161 -25.37 2.23 29.83
N ASN A 162 -26.28 2.84 29.08
CA ASN A 162 -26.12 2.94 27.62
C ASN A 162 -24.87 3.73 27.26
N GLY A 163 -24.57 4.78 28.01
CA GLY A 163 -23.34 5.53 27.86
C GLY A 163 -22.08 4.67 28.10
N LEU A 164 -22.03 3.92 29.20
CA LEU A 164 -20.90 3.01 29.50
C LEU A 164 -20.74 1.93 28.43
N LYS A 165 -21.83 1.30 27.98
CA LYS A 165 -21.81 0.33 26.89
C LYS A 165 -21.29 0.94 25.59
N GLN A 166 -21.71 2.15 25.27
CA GLN A 166 -21.27 2.88 24.07
C GLN A 166 -19.79 3.25 24.14
N LEU A 167 -19.30 3.69 25.31
CA LEU A 167 -17.86 3.93 25.50
C LEU A 167 -17.01 2.70 25.26
N VAL A 168 -17.43 1.54 25.80
CA VAL A 168 -16.73 0.26 25.57
C VAL A 168 -16.72 -0.10 24.08
N ASN A 169 -17.83 0.06 23.37
CA ASN A 169 -17.90 -0.20 21.94
C ASN A 169 -17.00 0.74 21.13
N LEU A 170 -16.97 2.04 21.47
CA LEU A 170 -16.10 3.02 20.83
C LEU A 170 -14.63 2.70 21.08
N GLN A 171 -14.25 2.32 22.30
CA GLN A 171 -12.90 1.88 22.62
C GLN A 171 -12.49 0.63 21.83
N LEU A 172 -13.39 -0.36 21.69
CA LEU A 172 -13.16 -1.55 20.88
C LEU A 172 -12.97 -1.23 19.40
N SER A 173 -13.73 -0.25 18.88
CA SER A 173 -13.57 0.23 17.50
C SER A 173 -12.20 0.87 17.26
N LEU A 174 -11.75 1.75 18.17
CA LEU A 174 -10.43 2.36 18.11
C LEU A 174 -9.30 1.33 18.20
N THR A 175 -9.42 0.38 19.13
CA THR A 175 -8.41 -0.70 19.28
C THR A 175 -8.34 -1.59 18.04
N SER A 176 -9.48 -1.88 17.41
CA SER A 176 -9.54 -2.65 16.16
C SER A 176 -8.93 -1.90 14.97
N GLY A 177 -8.97 -0.56 14.99
CA GLY A 177 -8.38 0.29 13.95
C GLY A 177 -6.85 0.46 14.07
N LYS A 178 -6.30 0.28 15.28
CA LYS A 178 -4.87 0.52 15.56
C LYS A 178 -3.90 -0.18 14.60
N PRO A 179 -4.04 -1.47 14.25
CA PRO A 179 -3.13 -2.14 13.32
C PRO A 179 -3.11 -1.53 11.91
N TYR A 180 -4.22 -0.93 11.48
CA TYR A 180 -4.29 -0.24 10.18
C TYR A 180 -3.54 1.10 10.22
N PHE A 181 -3.64 1.83 11.34
CA PHE A 181 -2.88 3.07 11.54
C PHE A 181 -1.38 2.80 11.66
N GLU A 182 -0.97 1.76 12.37
CA GLU A 182 0.45 1.36 12.49
C GLU A 182 1.06 0.95 11.15
N LYS A 183 0.30 0.26 10.30
CA LYS A 183 0.77 -0.04 8.92
C LYS A 183 0.96 1.21 8.07
N LEU A 184 0.12 2.23 8.25
CA LEU A 184 0.24 3.50 7.53
C LEU A 184 1.40 4.35 8.07
N SER A 185 1.59 4.43 9.39
CA SER A 185 2.68 5.19 10.01
C SER A 185 4.05 4.59 9.68
N ASN A 186 4.18 3.26 9.73
CA ASN A 186 5.43 2.58 9.37
C ASN A 186 5.86 2.80 7.92
N HIS A 187 4.92 3.15 7.02
CA HIS A 187 5.26 3.53 5.64
C HIS A 187 5.68 5.01 5.51
N SER A 188 5.26 5.87 6.44
CA SER A 188 5.68 7.28 6.47
C SER A 188 7.05 7.48 7.14
N ASP A 189 7.46 6.61 8.05
CA ASP A 189 8.73 6.72 8.76
C ASP A 189 9.96 6.29 7.93
N THR A 190 9.76 5.68 6.76
CA THR A 190 10.86 5.39 5.82
C THR A 190 11.37 6.64 5.09
N VAL A 191 10.71 7.78 5.21
CA VAL A 191 11.17 9.07 4.69
C VAL A 191 11.88 9.85 5.81
N SER A 192 12.99 9.32 6.32
CA SER A 192 13.90 10.11 7.16
C SER A 192 14.63 11.11 6.27
N HIS A 193 14.10 12.32 6.18
CA HIS A 193 14.71 13.45 5.47
C HIS A 193 15.93 14.05 6.20
N ASP A 194 16.29 13.54 7.36
CA ASP A 194 17.40 14.09 8.16
C ASP A 194 18.76 13.69 7.57
N ASN A 195 19.50 14.69 7.11
CA ASN A 195 20.91 14.66 6.69
C ASN A 195 21.25 14.05 5.32
N LYS A 196 20.31 13.91 4.37
CA LYS A 196 20.68 13.50 3.01
C LYS A 196 21.23 14.68 2.19
N LYS A 197 22.33 14.44 1.46
CA LYS A 197 22.98 15.46 0.60
C LYS A 197 22.08 15.80 -0.57
N CYS A 198 22.10 17.07 -0.99
CA CYS A 198 21.46 17.49 -2.23
C CYS A 198 22.26 16.95 -3.42
N LEU A 199 21.57 16.29 -4.36
CA LEU A 199 22.18 15.80 -5.60
C LEU A 199 22.13 16.92 -6.66
N PRO A 200 23.28 17.42 -7.14
CA PRO A 200 23.30 18.37 -8.24
C PRO A 200 22.83 17.69 -9.53
N ALA A 201 22.53 18.50 -10.56
CA ALA A 201 22.21 17.99 -11.88
C ALA A 201 23.35 17.13 -12.42
N PHE A 202 23.02 15.98 -13.00
CA PHE A 202 23.97 15.02 -13.56
C PHE A 202 24.93 15.68 -14.55
N SER A 203 26.24 15.62 -14.29
CA SER A 203 27.25 16.37 -15.03
C SER A 203 28.34 15.52 -15.69
N ARG A 204 28.79 14.44 -15.07
CA ARG A 204 29.93 13.64 -15.55
C ARG A 204 29.61 12.16 -15.77
N SER A 205 29.45 11.41 -14.72
CA SER A 205 29.33 9.95 -14.82
C SER A 205 28.68 9.30 -13.60
N ILE A 206 28.15 8.12 -13.81
CA ILE A 206 27.81 7.18 -12.72
C ILE A 206 28.93 6.16 -12.66
N SER A 207 29.60 6.01 -11.51
CA SER A 207 30.59 4.95 -11.26
C SER A 207 30.04 3.90 -10.30
N VAL A 208 30.28 2.65 -10.63
CA VAL A 208 29.93 1.48 -9.83
C VAL A 208 31.21 0.69 -9.59
N GLU A 209 31.60 0.53 -8.33
CA GLU A 209 32.85 -0.14 -7.95
C GLU A 209 32.60 -1.29 -6.98
N ASN A 210 33.08 -2.48 -7.36
CA ASN A 210 33.02 -3.71 -6.53
C ASN A 210 31.60 -4.00 -6.00
N LEU A 211 30.56 -3.72 -6.80
CA LEU A 211 29.18 -3.91 -6.41
C LEU A 211 28.83 -5.38 -6.24
N SER A 212 28.37 -5.74 -5.03
CA SER A 212 27.83 -7.07 -4.78
C SER A 212 26.44 -6.95 -4.14
N PHE A 213 25.51 -7.81 -4.58
CA PHE A 213 24.13 -7.81 -4.10
C PHE A 213 23.56 -9.22 -4.08
N SER A 214 22.76 -9.53 -3.04
CA SER A 214 22.12 -10.84 -2.87
C SER A 214 20.65 -10.70 -2.47
N TYR A 215 19.77 -11.48 -3.10
CA TYR A 215 18.41 -11.70 -2.61
C TYR A 215 18.41 -12.86 -1.60
N GLY A 216 18.39 -12.53 -0.31
CA GLY A 216 18.55 -13.52 0.75
C GLY A 216 19.87 -14.28 0.63
N LYS A 217 19.81 -15.58 0.34
CA LYS A 217 21.03 -16.43 0.17
C LYS A 217 21.56 -16.48 -1.27
N LYS A 218 20.85 -15.90 -2.24
CA LYS A 218 21.24 -15.98 -3.65
C LYS A 218 21.99 -14.72 -4.06
N THR A 219 23.30 -14.85 -4.29
CA THR A 219 24.11 -13.76 -4.86
C THR A 219 23.78 -13.57 -6.33
N VAL A 220 23.50 -12.33 -6.72
CA VAL A 220 23.08 -11.94 -8.08
C VAL A 220 24.14 -11.07 -8.75
N LEU A 221 24.77 -10.17 -8.01
CA LEU A 221 25.92 -9.39 -8.47
C LEU A 221 27.09 -9.71 -7.54
N ASN A 222 28.29 -9.91 -8.11
CA ASN A 222 29.49 -10.23 -7.37
C ASN A 222 30.67 -9.41 -7.90
N HIS A 223 31.14 -8.45 -7.09
CA HIS A 223 32.27 -7.54 -7.40
C HIS A 223 32.19 -6.88 -8.79
N ALA A 224 30.98 -6.53 -9.22
CA ALA A 224 30.75 -5.91 -10.53
C ALA A 224 31.16 -4.44 -10.54
N SER A 225 31.82 -3.99 -11.62
CA SER A 225 32.22 -2.60 -11.76
C SER A 225 31.84 -2.06 -13.15
N PHE A 226 31.22 -0.87 -13.16
CA PHE A 226 30.72 -0.21 -14.36
C PHE A 226 31.00 1.29 -14.31
N SER A 227 31.06 1.94 -15.47
CA SER A 227 31.13 3.39 -15.60
C SER A 227 30.22 3.84 -16.73
N PHE A 228 29.36 4.82 -16.44
CA PHE A 228 28.38 5.38 -17.39
C PHE A 228 28.59 6.89 -17.48
N GLU A 229 29.20 7.37 -18.54
CA GLU A 229 29.47 8.78 -18.78
C GLU A 229 28.22 9.49 -19.34
N LYS A 230 28.06 10.77 -19.03
CA LYS A 230 26.95 11.61 -19.51
C LYS A 230 26.89 11.64 -21.05
N GLY A 231 25.66 11.50 -21.57
CA GLY A 231 25.38 11.56 -23.01
C GLY A 231 25.76 10.31 -23.78
N LYS A 232 26.43 9.33 -23.15
CA LYS A 232 26.83 8.07 -23.78
C LYS A 232 25.73 7.01 -23.76
N LYS A 233 25.84 6.04 -24.66
CA LYS A 233 24.88 4.96 -24.88
C LYS A 233 25.50 3.63 -24.49
N TYR A 234 24.89 2.97 -23.52
CA TYR A 234 25.39 1.70 -22.96
C TYR A 234 24.36 0.60 -23.17
N ALA A 235 24.87 -0.58 -23.52
CA ALA A 235 24.05 -1.79 -23.54
C ALA A 235 24.53 -2.78 -22.47
N LEU A 236 23.60 -3.37 -21.76
CA LEU A 236 23.83 -4.46 -20.80
C LEU A 236 23.31 -5.75 -21.41
N THR A 237 24.21 -6.73 -21.60
CA THR A 237 23.88 -8.04 -22.16
C THR A 237 24.26 -9.15 -21.17
N GLY A 238 23.75 -10.34 -21.40
CA GLY A 238 24.03 -11.51 -20.56
C GLY A 238 22.80 -12.41 -20.37
N PRO A 239 22.98 -13.61 -19.79
CA PRO A 239 21.90 -14.57 -19.61
C PRO A 239 20.81 -14.04 -18.65
N SER A 240 19.61 -14.63 -18.72
CA SER A 240 18.53 -14.29 -17.78
C SER A 240 18.97 -14.59 -16.35
N GLY A 241 18.65 -13.69 -15.42
CA GLY A 241 18.98 -13.83 -14.00
C GLY A 241 20.42 -13.48 -13.60
N CYS A 242 21.26 -12.96 -14.52
CA CYS A 242 22.63 -12.50 -14.19
C CYS A 242 22.70 -11.14 -13.49
N GLY A 243 21.58 -10.49 -13.16
CA GLY A 243 21.56 -9.28 -12.35
C GLY A 243 21.40 -7.95 -13.11
N LYS A 244 21.11 -7.96 -14.42
CA LYS A 244 20.94 -6.73 -15.23
C LYS A 244 19.84 -5.80 -14.65
N SER A 245 18.63 -6.29 -14.45
CA SER A 245 17.53 -5.52 -13.87
C SER A 245 17.78 -5.14 -12.41
N THR A 246 18.53 -5.97 -11.67
CA THR A 246 18.98 -5.68 -10.31
C THR A 246 19.92 -4.48 -10.29
N LEU A 247 20.87 -4.41 -11.22
CA LEU A 247 21.76 -3.25 -11.36
C LEU A 247 20.94 -1.97 -11.61
N LEU A 248 19.97 -1.98 -12.55
CA LEU A 248 19.14 -0.80 -12.80
C LEU A 248 18.35 -0.37 -11.56
N LYS A 249 17.80 -1.31 -10.79
CA LYS A 249 17.07 -1.02 -9.53
C LYS A 249 17.99 -0.45 -8.45
N ILE A 250 19.25 -0.87 -8.38
CA ILE A 250 20.24 -0.29 -7.47
C ILE A 250 20.55 1.16 -7.89
N LEU A 251 20.76 1.43 -9.17
CA LEU A 251 20.98 2.78 -9.68
C LEU A 251 19.81 3.73 -9.38
N LEU A 252 18.57 3.22 -9.39
CA LEU A 252 17.37 3.96 -9.01
C LEU A 252 17.21 4.16 -7.49
N GLY A 253 18.11 3.59 -6.68
CA GLY A 253 18.01 3.63 -5.22
C GLY A 253 16.90 2.76 -4.63
N TRP A 254 16.31 1.82 -5.40
CA TRP A 254 15.24 0.94 -4.92
C TRP A 254 15.76 -0.23 -4.07
N LEU A 255 17.03 -0.57 -4.22
CA LEU A 255 17.70 -1.67 -3.50
C LEU A 255 18.93 -1.08 -2.78
N PRO A 256 18.78 -0.61 -1.52
CA PRO A 256 19.86 0.04 -0.81
C PRO A 256 20.86 -0.94 -0.16
N ASP A 257 20.48 -2.21 0.05
CA ASP A 257 21.26 -3.18 0.82
C ASP A 257 22.31 -3.90 -0.07
N TYR A 258 23.25 -3.15 -0.66
CA TYR A 258 24.36 -3.70 -1.44
C TYR A 258 25.70 -3.37 -0.78
N THR A 259 26.76 -4.07 -1.17
CA THR A 259 28.15 -3.77 -0.82
C THR A 259 28.92 -3.26 -2.03
N GLY A 260 29.95 -2.45 -1.80
CA GLY A 260 30.65 -1.70 -2.84
C GLY A 260 30.24 -0.24 -2.86
N CYS A 261 30.60 0.50 -3.89
CA CYS A 261 30.30 1.91 -4.02
C CYS A 261 29.56 2.20 -5.33
N VAL A 262 28.48 2.96 -5.25
CA VAL A 262 27.78 3.53 -6.43
C VAL A 262 27.74 5.03 -6.27
N CYS A 263 28.47 5.73 -7.14
CA CYS A 263 28.59 7.17 -7.07
C CYS A 263 27.97 7.83 -8.30
N PHE A 264 27.30 8.94 -8.05
CA PHE A 264 26.71 9.85 -9.01
C PHE A 264 27.53 11.14 -9.00
N ASP A 265 28.34 11.41 -10.03
CA ASP A 265 29.27 12.55 -10.05
C ASP A 265 30.13 12.65 -8.76
N ASP A 266 30.73 11.56 -8.30
CA ASP A 266 31.53 11.41 -7.07
C ASP A 266 30.71 11.49 -5.74
N ILE A 267 29.38 11.52 -5.80
CA ILE A 267 28.50 11.47 -4.61
C ILE A 267 27.95 10.06 -4.48
N ASP A 268 28.22 9.42 -3.33
CA ASP A 268 27.66 8.10 -3.02
C ASP A 268 26.14 8.18 -2.91
N ILE A 269 25.41 7.36 -3.69
CA ILE A 269 23.96 7.35 -3.73
C ILE A 269 23.31 6.96 -2.38
N HIS A 270 24.00 6.26 -1.48
CA HIS A 270 23.52 6.00 -0.12
C HIS A 270 23.30 7.29 0.68
N THR A 271 24.06 8.34 0.38
CA THR A 271 23.97 9.63 1.07
C THR A 271 22.89 10.56 0.47
N VAL A 272 22.24 10.15 -0.62
CA VAL A 272 21.28 10.94 -1.38
C VAL A 272 19.86 10.46 -1.13
N ALA A 273 18.87 11.37 -1.18
CA ALA A 273 17.46 10.99 -1.15
C ALA A 273 17.08 10.28 -2.45
N THR A 274 16.35 9.18 -2.36
CA THR A 274 15.93 8.37 -3.52
C THR A 274 15.12 9.20 -4.53
N GLU A 275 14.31 10.16 -4.03
CA GLU A 275 13.52 11.08 -4.84
C GLU A 275 14.40 11.96 -5.74
N GLN A 276 15.57 12.37 -5.26
CA GLN A 276 16.51 13.19 -6.04
C GLN A 276 17.20 12.38 -7.16
N LEU A 277 17.50 11.09 -6.91
CA LEU A 277 17.96 10.17 -7.96
C LEU A 277 16.87 10.00 -9.02
N GLN A 278 15.63 9.78 -8.60
CA GLN A 278 14.48 9.60 -9.49
C GLN A 278 14.17 10.84 -10.32
N GLN A 279 14.49 12.05 -9.84
CA GLN A 279 14.37 13.28 -10.62
C GLN A 279 15.38 13.35 -11.78
N GLN A 280 16.50 12.63 -11.71
CA GLN A 280 17.54 12.60 -12.76
C GLN A 280 17.36 11.46 -13.76
N MET A 281 16.55 10.44 -13.42
CA MET A 281 16.41 9.20 -14.18
C MET A 281 14.96 8.92 -14.57
N SER A 282 14.75 8.38 -15.77
CA SER A 282 13.53 7.68 -16.17
C SER A 282 13.81 6.20 -16.28
N TYR A 283 12.80 5.37 -15.96
CA TYR A 283 12.91 3.93 -16.04
C TYR A 283 11.74 3.33 -16.83
N ILE A 284 12.07 2.48 -17.79
CA ILE A 284 11.11 1.69 -18.56
C ILE A 284 11.25 0.24 -18.11
N GLU A 285 10.21 -0.28 -17.48
CA GLU A 285 10.16 -1.64 -16.97
C GLU A 285 9.90 -2.66 -18.07
N GLN A 286 10.38 -3.89 -17.89
CA GLN A 286 10.07 -5.02 -18.76
C GLN A 286 8.55 -5.27 -18.83
N ASN A 287 7.89 -5.29 -17.66
CA ASN A 287 6.44 -5.41 -17.54
C ASN A 287 5.80 -4.05 -17.28
N VAL A 288 5.42 -3.35 -18.33
CA VAL A 288 4.85 -2.01 -18.23
C VAL A 288 3.54 -2.01 -17.46
N PHE A 289 3.49 -1.19 -16.40
CA PHE A 289 2.27 -0.90 -15.68
C PHE A 289 1.63 0.40 -16.17
N LEU A 290 0.30 0.35 -16.40
CA LEU A 290 -0.51 1.52 -16.70
C LEU A 290 -1.65 1.65 -15.69
N PHE A 291 -1.89 2.87 -15.24
CA PHE A 291 -3.01 3.21 -14.37
C PHE A 291 -4.32 3.14 -15.14
N ASN A 292 -5.40 2.81 -14.47
CA ASN A 292 -6.75 2.82 -15.06
C ASN A 292 -7.22 4.26 -15.30
N ALA A 293 -6.66 4.88 -16.33
CA ALA A 293 -6.83 6.27 -16.70
C ALA A 293 -6.70 6.40 -18.22
N SER A 294 -6.75 7.60 -18.76
CA SER A 294 -6.50 7.85 -20.20
C SER A 294 -5.02 7.63 -20.57
N ILE A 295 -4.73 7.49 -21.85
CA ILE A 295 -3.34 7.46 -22.35
C ILE A 295 -2.62 8.75 -21.99
N ARG A 296 -3.28 9.90 -22.13
CA ARG A 296 -2.76 11.24 -21.74
C ARG A 296 -2.33 11.24 -20.28
N GLU A 297 -3.20 10.86 -19.36
CA GLU A 297 -2.89 10.82 -17.93
C GLU A 297 -1.77 9.85 -17.59
N ASN A 298 -1.70 8.71 -18.29
CA ASN A 298 -0.61 7.75 -18.15
C ASN A 298 0.73 8.30 -18.62
N ILE A 299 0.76 9.18 -19.62
CA ILE A 299 1.99 9.82 -20.12
C ILE A 299 2.41 10.93 -19.17
N LEU A 300 1.48 11.81 -18.76
CA LEU A 300 1.78 13.03 -18.00
C LEU A 300 2.02 12.76 -16.50
N LEU A 301 1.43 11.72 -15.92
CA LEU A 301 1.50 11.38 -14.48
C LEU A 301 1.14 12.55 -13.54
N GLY A 302 0.24 13.44 -13.98
CA GLY A 302 -0.22 14.59 -13.20
C GLY A 302 0.71 15.81 -13.24
N GLU A 303 1.76 15.79 -14.04
CA GLU A 303 2.62 16.95 -14.31
C GLU A 303 2.11 17.73 -15.55
N ASP A 304 2.35 19.04 -15.57
CA ASP A 304 1.97 19.91 -16.69
C ASP A 304 3.11 19.99 -17.72
N PHE A 305 2.77 19.68 -18.98
CA PHE A 305 3.67 19.79 -20.12
C PHE A 305 2.99 20.55 -21.25
N THR A 306 3.79 21.16 -22.13
CA THR A 306 3.27 21.82 -23.33
C THR A 306 2.77 20.78 -24.35
N GLU A 307 1.80 21.18 -25.18
CA GLU A 307 1.32 20.31 -26.27
C GLU A 307 2.45 19.94 -27.28
N GLU A 308 3.47 20.79 -27.41
CA GLU A 308 4.63 20.53 -28.24
C GLU A 308 5.49 19.40 -27.66
N GLN A 309 5.75 19.44 -26.35
CA GLN A 309 6.48 18.38 -25.65
C GLN A 309 5.73 17.04 -25.75
N LEU A 310 4.40 17.07 -25.56
CA LEU A 310 3.56 15.87 -25.69
C LEU A 310 3.60 15.31 -27.11
N ARG A 311 3.44 16.12 -28.14
CA ARG A 311 3.54 15.68 -29.54
C ARG A 311 4.89 15.08 -29.85
N LYS A 312 5.98 15.70 -29.38
CA LYS A 312 7.33 15.18 -29.56
C LYS A 312 7.50 13.81 -28.91
N ALA A 313 7.05 13.65 -27.67
CA ALA A 313 7.12 12.37 -26.95
C ALA A 313 6.31 11.27 -27.67
N ILE A 314 5.12 11.59 -28.20
CA ILE A 314 4.27 10.68 -28.98
C ILE A 314 4.98 10.28 -30.28
N HIS A 315 5.60 11.24 -30.98
CA HIS A 315 6.34 10.96 -32.20
C HIS A 315 7.54 10.05 -31.95
N ASP A 316 8.36 10.40 -30.95
CA ASP A 316 9.62 9.72 -30.63
C ASP A 316 9.39 8.31 -30.06
N SER A 317 8.22 8.05 -29.45
CA SER A 317 7.78 6.75 -28.98
C SER A 317 7.07 5.91 -30.06
N ALA A 318 6.87 6.41 -31.27
CA ALA A 318 6.12 5.80 -32.36
C ALA A 318 4.65 5.48 -31.99
N LEU A 319 4.01 6.26 -31.11
CA LEU A 319 2.63 6.06 -30.63
C LEU A 319 1.59 6.69 -31.58
N GLU A 320 1.99 7.55 -32.53
CA GLU A 320 1.08 8.30 -33.40
C GLU A 320 0.06 7.43 -34.16
N ASN A 321 0.55 6.36 -34.78
CA ASN A 321 -0.31 5.47 -35.58
C ASN A 321 -1.35 4.75 -34.70
N ASP A 322 -1.00 4.40 -33.47
CA ASP A 322 -1.94 3.79 -32.53
C ASP A 322 -3.05 4.79 -32.16
N LEU A 323 -2.67 6.03 -31.83
CA LEU A 323 -3.64 7.06 -31.47
C LEU A 323 -4.60 7.39 -32.61
N MET A 324 -4.13 7.39 -33.87
CA MET A 324 -4.99 7.58 -35.03
C MET A 324 -6.00 6.46 -35.21
N SER A 325 -5.68 5.25 -34.77
CA SER A 325 -6.57 4.10 -34.84
C SER A 325 -7.57 4.02 -33.68
N MET A 326 -7.37 4.80 -32.63
CA MET A 326 -8.21 4.80 -31.43
C MET A 326 -9.32 5.86 -31.54
N PRO A 327 -10.59 5.54 -31.26
CA PRO A 327 -11.71 6.47 -31.39
C PRO A 327 -11.55 7.78 -30.60
N ASN A 328 -10.93 7.70 -29.40
CA ASN A 328 -10.75 8.83 -28.50
C ASN A 328 -9.28 9.33 -28.47
N GLY A 329 -8.40 8.83 -29.35
CA GLY A 329 -6.99 9.22 -29.38
C GLY A 329 -6.32 9.15 -28.00
N LEU A 330 -5.75 10.28 -27.54
CA LEU A 330 -5.10 10.39 -26.24
C LEU A 330 -6.03 10.21 -25.03
N ASP A 331 -7.33 10.46 -25.19
CA ASP A 331 -8.31 10.33 -24.11
C ASP A 331 -8.90 8.91 -24.02
N THR A 332 -8.34 7.96 -24.78
CA THR A 332 -8.69 6.55 -24.70
C THR A 332 -8.33 5.97 -23.32
N LEU A 333 -9.33 5.37 -22.65
CA LEU A 333 -9.13 4.70 -21.35
C LEU A 333 -8.45 3.35 -21.54
N VAL A 334 -7.30 3.17 -20.88
CA VAL A 334 -6.49 1.94 -21.04
C VAL A 334 -7.04 0.74 -20.25
N GLY A 335 -7.95 0.98 -19.28
CA GLY A 335 -8.48 -0.04 -18.40
C GLY A 335 -7.52 -0.45 -17.27
N GLU A 336 -7.96 -1.35 -16.39
CA GLU A 336 -7.16 -1.84 -15.28
C GLU A 336 -5.91 -2.57 -15.77
N GLY A 337 -4.71 -2.11 -15.37
CA GLY A 337 -3.43 -2.65 -15.84
C GLY A 337 -3.24 -2.56 -17.37
N GLY A 338 -4.02 -1.71 -18.04
CA GLY A 338 -3.94 -1.52 -19.48
C GLY A 338 -4.62 -2.63 -20.30
N CYS A 339 -5.65 -3.30 -19.76
CA CYS A 339 -6.30 -4.45 -20.42
C CYS A 339 -6.94 -4.13 -21.78
N ASN A 340 -7.23 -2.84 -22.06
CA ASN A 340 -7.88 -2.41 -23.30
C ASN A 340 -6.91 -2.15 -24.46
N ILE A 341 -5.60 -2.25 -24.24
CA ILE A 341 -4.57 -1.97 -25.25
C ILE A 341 -3.56 -3.12 -25.36
N SER A 342 -2.94 -3.25 -26.53
CA SER A 342 -1.95 -4.31 -26.80
C SER A 342 -0.64 -4.11 -26.02
N GLY A 343 0.16 -5.18 -25.88
CA GLY A 343 1.48 -5.11 -25.21
C GLY A 343 2.41 -4.09 -25.85
N GLY A 344 2.45 -4.02 -27.19
CA GLY A 344 3.24 -3.02 -27.90
C GLY A 344 2.75 -1.58 -27.66
N GLN A 345 1.43 -1.37 -27.59
CA GLN A 345 0.86 -0.06 -27.22
C GLN A 345 1.22 0.35 -25.81
N LYS A 346 1.15 -0.59 -24.82
CA LYS A 346 1.62 -0.33 -23.45
C LYS A 346 3.07 0.12 -23.42
N GLN A 347 3.94 -0.57 -24.15
CA GLN A 347 5.35 -0.19 -24.21
C GLN A 347 5.55 1.19 -24.82
N ARG A 348 4.87 1.54 -25.92
CA ARG A 348 4.96 2.87 -26.53
C ARG A 348 4.45 3.98 -25.59
N VAL A 349 3.38 3.74 -24.83
CA VAL A 349 2.91 4.67 -23.78
C VAL A 349 3.97 4.86 -22.69
N ALA A 350 4.62 3.79 -22.24
CA ALA A 350 5.71 3.89 -21.24
C ALA A 350 6.94 4.63 -21.78
N ILE A 351 7.26 4.43 -23.05
CA ILE A 351 8.35 5.16 -23.72
C ILE A 351 7.99 6.66 -23.83
N ALA A 352 6.75 7.00 -24.27
CA ALA A 352 6.28 8.39 -24.32
C ALA A 352 6.34 9.06 -22.95
N ARG A 353 5.91 8.34 -21.90
CA ARG A 353 6.04 8.75 -20.49
C ARG A 353 7.48 9.08 -20.12
N ALA A 354 8.42 8.18 -20.43
CA ALA A 354 9.83 8.39 -20.10
C ALA A 354 10.46 9.57 -20.86
N LEU A 355 10.06 9.78 -22.13
CA LEU A 355 10.59 10.83 -22.98
C LEU A 355 10.06 12.22 -22.63
N ILE A 356 8.76 12.35 -22.26
CA ILE A 356 8.18 13.67 -21.93
C ILE A 356 8.81 14.27 -20.69
N HIS A 357 9.12 13.44 -19.67
CA HIS A 357 9.79 13.88 -18.45
C HIS A 357 11.24 14.32 -18.67
N ASN A 358 11.83 14.06 -19.84
CA ASN A 358 13.12 14.55 -20.33
C ASN A 358 14.26 14.48 -19.29
N ARG A 359 14.36 13.38 -18.57
CA ARG A 359 15.41 13.14 -17.57
C ARG A 359 16.76 12.92 -18.27
N SER A 360 17.86 13.25 -17.58
CA SER A 360 19.23 13.12 -18.11
C SER A 360 19.65 11.69 -18.37
N ILE A 361 19.04 10.73 -17.67
CA ILE A 361 19.37 9.32 -17.74
C ILE A 361 18.09 8.52 -18.02
N LEU A 362 18.17 7.60 -18.98
CA LEU A 362 17.10 6.65 -19.28
C LEU A 362 17.61 5.22 -19.08
N LEU A 363 16.98 4.54 -18.15
CA LEU A 363 17.19 3.13 -17.89
C LEU A 363 16.09 2.33 -18.59
N VAL A 364 16.46 1.36 -19.41
CA VAL A 364 15.49 0.56 -20.19
C VAL A 364 15.72 -0.92 -19.93
N ASP A 365 14.74 -1.57 -19.33
CA ASP A 365 14.74 -3.01 -19.09
C ASP A 365 13.88 -3.72 -20.13
N GLU A 366 14.51 -4.13 -21.25
CA GLU A 366 13.83 -4.79 -22.38
C GLU A 366 12.64 -4.00 -22.95
N GLY A 367 12.68 -2.67 -22.89
CA GLY A 367 11.54 -1.79 -23.20
C GLY A 367 11.06 -1.80 -24.66
N THR A 368 11.72 -2.53 -25.57
CA THR A 368 11.31 -2.67 -26.98
C THR A 368 10.92 -4.11 -27.33
N SER A 369 10.88 -5.03 -26.37
CA SER A 369 10.70 -6.47 -26.62
C SER A 369 9.31 -6.85 -27.15
N ALA A 370 8.25 -6.09 -26.82
CA ALA A 370 6.88 -6.31 -27.32
C ALA A 370 6.56 -5.46 -28.56
N LEU A 371 7.51 -4.71 -29.10
CA LEU A 371 7.36 -3.93 -30.32
C LEU A 371 7.69 -4.81 -31.55
N ASP A 372 7.01 -4.54 -32.65
CA ASP A 372 7.44 -5.08 -33.93
C ASP A 372 8.79 -4.47 -34.36
N ALA A 373 9.51 -5.16 -35.25
CA ALA A 373 10.89 -4.80 -35.61
C ALA A 373 11.03 -3.37 -36.14
N GLN A 374 10.04 -2.85 -36.87
CA GLN A 374 10.07 -1.51 -37.47
C GLN A 374 9.91 -0.42 -36.39
N ASN A 375 8.94 -0.58 -35.48
CA ASN A 375 8.72 0.35 -34.40
C ASN A 375 9.83 0.29 -33.35
N ALA A 376 10.36 -0.91 -33.05
CA ALA A 376 11.53 -1.06 -32.18
C ALA A 376 12.75 -0.30 -32.74
N ASP A 377 13.04 -0.45 -34.04
CA ASP A 377 14.15 0.24 -34.70
C ASP A 377 13.96 1.78 -34.71
N ARG A 378 12.74 2.26 -34.96
CA ARG A 378 12.41 3.69 -34.90
C ARG A 378 12.64 4.29 -33.50
N VAL A 379 12.13 3.63 -32.48
CA VAL A 379 12.28 4.08 -31.09
C VAL A 379 13.75 4.03 -30.66
N GLU A 380 14.46 2.93 -30.90
CA GLU A 380 15.87 2.79 -30.57
C GLU A 380 16.73 3.88 -31.27
N LYS A 381 16.49 4.15 -32.55
CA LYS A 381 17.16 5.22 -33.27
C LYS A 381 16.91 6.59 -32.65
N SER A 382 15.67 6.89 -32.24
CA SER A 382 15.33 8.14 -31.57
C SER A 382 16.07 8.28 -30.23
N LEU A 383 16.15 7.22 -29.44
CA LEU A 383 16.86 7.22 -28.17
C LEU A 383 18.38 7.37 -28.35
N LEU A 384 18.96 6.67 -29.32
CA LEU A 384 20.40 6.71 -29.64
C LEU A 384 20.83 8.07 -30.21
N ALA A 385 19.96 8.72 -30.99
CA ALA A 385 20.27 10.01 -31.63
C ALA A 385 20.26 11.20 -30.65
N ASN A 386 19.68 11.08 -29.46
CA ASN A 386 19.62 12.18 -28.49
C ASN A 386 20.97 12.37 -27.76
N PRO A 387 21.77 13.40 -28.04
CA PRO A 387 23.11 13.54 -27.48
C PRO A 387 23.12 13.89 -26.00
N ASN A 388 22.02 14.45 -25.48
CA ASN A 388 21.91 14.85 -24.08
C ASN A 388 21.43 13.69 -23.17
N LEU A 389 21.01 12.58 -23.74
CA LEU A 389 20.47 11.44 -23.01
C LEU A 389 21.56 10.42 -22.75
N THR A 390 21.79 10.09 -21.48
CA THR A 390 22.58 8.92 -21.11
C THR A 390 21.66 7.72 -21.11
N LEU A 391 21.91 6.72 -21.96
CA LEU A 391 21.08 5.55 -22.13
C LEU A 391 21.76 4.31 -21.57
N ILE A 392 21.07 3.58 -20.71
CA ILE A 392 21.48 2.25 -20.24
C ILE A 392 20.37 1.28 -20.62
N LEU A 393 20.60 0.48 -21.66
CA LEU A 393 19.62 -0.45 -22.24
C LEU A 393 19.97 -1.89 -21.93
N ILE A 394 19.05 -2.63 -21.35
CA ILE A 394 19.15 -4.10 -21.27
C ILE A 394 18.54 -4.70 -22.52
N SER A 395 19.32 -5.52 -23.23
CA SER A 395 18.85 -6.27 -24.40
C SER A 395 19.40 -7.69 -24.40
N HIS A 396 18.55 -8.66 -24.74
CA HIS A 396 18.93 -10.06 -24.86
C HIS A 396 19.51 -10.40 -26.24
N HIS A 397 19.17 -9.64 -27.27
CA HIS A 397 19.55 -9.91 -28.65
C HIS A 397 20.07 -8.64 -29.34
N LEU A 398 21.37 -8.36 -29.16
CA LEU A 398 22.05 -7.32 -29.93
C LEU A 398 22.79 -7.95 -31.11
N THR A 399 22.34 -7.62 -32.33
CA THR A 399 23.11 -7.99 -33.54
C THR A 399 24.46 -7.29 -33.55
N PRO A 400 25.49 -7.82 -34.25
CA PRO A 400 26.81 -7.18 -34.34
C PRO A 400 26.73 -5.75 -34.88
N GLU A 401 25.78 -5.44 -35.76
CA GLU A 401 25.55 -4.12 -36.34
C GLU A 401 24.97 -3.15 -35.28
N ARG A 402 24.04 -3.60 -34.45
CA ARG A 402 23.48 -2.81 -33.36
C ARG A 402 24.48 -2.57 -32.22
N LYS A 403 25.36 -3.51 -31.92
CA LYS A 403 26.43 -3.32 -30.94
C LYS A 403 27.30 -2.11 -31.26
N LYS A 404 27.53 -1.80 -32.55
CA LYS A 404 28.34 -0.65 -33.00
C LYS A 404 27.68 0.71 -32.75
N GLN A 405 26.39 0.74 -32.45
CA GLN A 405 25.67 1.98 -32.20
C GLN A 405 25.77 2.42 -30.72
N PHE A 406 26.27 1.57 -29.85
CA PHE A 406 26.51 1.87 -28.44
C PHE A 406 27.98 2.25 -28.23
N ASP A 407 28.23 3.21 -27.36
CA ASP A 407 29.59 3.60 -26.97
C ASP A 407 30.30 2.46 -26.25
N LYS A 408 29.55 1.69 -25.45
CA LYS A 408 30.09 0.50 -24.75
C LYS A 408 29.02 -0.55 -24.48
N VAL A 409 29.39 -1.80 -24.65
CA VAL A 409 28.55 -2.94 -24.30
C VAL A 409 29.18 -3.69 -23.14
N TYR A 410 28.45 -3.80 -22.03
CA TYR A 410 28.84 -4.59 -20.88
C TYR A 410 28.18 -5.97 -20.94
N GLU A 411 28.95 -7.01 -20.78
CA GLU A 411 28.45 -8.38 -20.74
C GLU A 411 28.53 -8.89 -19.31
N LEU A 412 27.34 -9.09 -18.69
CA LEU A 412 27.24 -9.65 -17.35
C LEU A 412 27.22 -11.18 -17.44
N SER A 413 28.10 -11.84 -16.70
CA SER A 413 28.06 -13.28 -16.48
C SER A 413 27.26 -13.59 -15.23
N THR A 414 26.64 -14.77 -15.17
CA THR A 414 26.05 -15.29 -13.93
C THR A 414 27.12 -15.36 -12.86
N ALA A 415 26.87 -14.77 -11.68
CA ALA A 415 27.71 -14.98 -10.52
C ALA A 415 27.71 -16.50 -10.21
N LEU A 416 28.70 -17.22 -10.71
CA LEU A 416 28.93 -18.61 -10.32
C LEU A 416 29.21 -18.60 -8.82
N ASN A 417 28.42 -19.39 -8.07
CA ASN A 417 28.73 -19.71 -6.69
C ASN A 417 30.15 -20.27 -6.65
N ALA A 418 31.12 -19.50 -6.17
CA ALA A 418 32.41 -19.97 -5.74
C ALA A 418 32.30 -20.34 -4.26
#